data_0991efef37737b96fc7c1fc0b4712c2e
#
_entry.id   0991efef37737b96fc7c1fc0b4712c2e
#
_cell.length_a   1.000
_cell.length_b   1.000
_cell.length_c   1.000
_cell.angle_alpha   90.00
_cell.angle_beta   90.00
_cell.angle_gamma   90.00
#
_symmetry.space_group_name_H-M   'P 1'
#
loop_
_entity.id
_entity.type
_entity.pdbx_description
1 polymer ?
#
loop_
_entity_poly.entity_id
_entity_poly.type
_entity_poly.pdbx_seq_one_letter_code
_entity_poly.pdbx_strand_id
1 'polypeptide(L)'
;MTESWRLPDGRILDVDVSGPAGGTPLVFHHGTPGSVLPIRALARAVHDRGLRLVTYSRAGYGGSTRRPGRTVADVAGDVEAILDHLGAERCVTAGWSGGGPHALATGALLPGRVAGVLSIASVAPYDAEGLDFDAGAGEQNIEENAAALRGEAVLRPYLEREAAGLADADVAGLIAGMSTLLPAVDRAVLTDEYGEDMTAGFHEALRTGIDGWLDDDLAFVTPWGFALDSISVPVSVWQGSEDLMVPYAHGEWLAAHVPGVRAHLVSGEGHLSIGLGATDAMLDELTAML
;
A
#
# COMPACT_ATOMS: atom_id res chain seq x y z
N MET A 1 3.20 16.48 10.47
CA MET A 1 1.83 16.73 11.01
C MET A 1 0.86 16.63 9.87
N THR A 2 -0.18 15.83 10.02
CA THR A 2 -1.21 15.64 8.99
C THR A 2 -1.89 16.97 8.66
N GLU A 3 -1.97 17.25 7.37
CA GLU A 3 -2.66 18.41 6.80
C GLU A 3 -3.77 17.93 5.87
N SER A 4 -4.84 18.69 5.73
CA SER A 4 -5.93 18.39 4.79
C SER A 4 -5.81 19.34 3.59
N TRP A 5 -5.46 18.78 2.44
CA TRP A 5 -5.28 19.54 1.19
C TRP A 5 -6.52 19.45 0.32
N ARG A 6 -6.89 20.56 -0.31
CA ARG A 6 -7.97 20.58 -1.29
C ARG A 6 -7.39 20.27 -2.68
N LEU A 7 -7.90 19.21 -3.28
CA LEU A 7 -7.55 18.82 -4.65
C LEU A 7 -8.25 19.69 -5.72
N PRO A 8 -7.74 19.72 -6.96
CA PRO A 8 -8.35 20.49 -8.06
C PRO A 8 -9.81 20.11 -8.36
N ASP A 9 -10.20 18.87 -8.10
CA ASP A 9 -11.59 18.37 -8.26
C ASP A 9 -12.51 18.70 -7.07
N GLY A 10 -11.97 19.37 -6.05
CA GLY A 10 -12.69 19.80 -4.85
C GLY A 10 -12.67 18.82 -3.68
N ARG A 11 -12.18 17.58 -3.87
CA ARG A 11 -11.98 16.62 -2.78
C ARG A 11 -10.96 17.15 -1.78
N ILE A 12 -11.02 16.61 -0.55
CA ILE A 12 -9.99 16.80 0.48
C ILE A 12 -9.14 15.53 0.52
N LEU A 13 -7.85 15.70 0.70
CA LEU A 13 -6.88 14.63 0.90
C LEU A 13 -6.09 14.91 2.16
N ASP A 14 -6.07 13.96 3.11
CA ASP A 14 -5.19 14.02 4.27
C ASP A 14 -3.77 13.59 3.84
N VAL A 15 -2.80 14.46 4.09
CA VAL A 15 -1.40 14.29 3.68
C VAL A 15 -0.48 14.57 4.87
N ASP A 16 0.58 13.81 5.03
CA ASP A 16 1.70 14.12 5.93
C ASP A 16 2.99 14.22 5.12
N VAL A 17 3.76 15.25 5.38
CA VAL A 17 5.03 15.49 4.71
C VAL A 17 6.11 15.68 5.75
N SER A 18 7.15 14.88 5.69
CA SER A 18 8.25 14.91 6.65
C SER A 18 9.62 14.76 5.99
N GLY A 19 10.67 15.18 6.68
CA GLY A 19 12.04 15.15 6.19
C GLY A 19 12.53 16.48 5.61
N PRO A 20 13.66 16.49 4.90
CA PRO A 20 14.30 17.72 4.41
C PRO A 20 13.45 18.41 3.35
N ALA A 21 13.21 19.72 3.50
CA ALA A 21 12.33 20.49 2.62
C ALA A 21 12.76 20.46 1.13
N GLY A 22 14.06 20.34 0.85
CA GLY A 22 14.62 20.23 -0.50
C GLY A 22 14.83 18.80 -0.99
N GLY A 23 14.42 17.79 -0.20
CA GLY A 23 14.56 16.38 -0.57
C GLY A 23 13.58 16.01 -1.68
N THR A 24 14.01 15.08 -2.57
CA THR A 24 13.09 14.50 -3.55
C THR A 24 11.97 13.75 -2.82
N PRO A 25 10.69 13.97 -3.20
CA PRO A 25 9.59 13.24 -2.59
C PRO A 25 9.68 11.72 -2.84
N LEU A 26 9.48 10.95 -1.78
CA LEU A 26 9.06 9.56 -1.84
C LEU A 26 7.57 9.54 -1.48
N VAL A 27 6.72 9.29 -2.45
CA VAL A 27 5.28 9.14 -2.24
C VAL A 27 4.99 7.70 -1.86
N PHE A 28 4.51 7.48 -0.64
CA PHE A 28 4.25 6.16 -0.09
C PHE A 28 2.75 5.85 -0.08
N HIS A 29 2.38 4.75 -0.73
CA HIS A 29 1.02 4.22 -0.74
C HIS A 29 0.86 3.18 0.37
N HIS A 30 0.02 3.49 1.34
CA HIS A 30 -0.26 2.60 2.48
C HIS A 30 -0.97 1.30 2.05
N GLY A 31 -0.92 0.26 2.90
CA GLY A 31 -1.68 -1.00 2.73
C GLY A 31 -3.20 -0.81 2.81
N THR A 32 -3.93 -1.91 2.82
CA THR A 32 -5.39 -1.92 2.93
C THR A 32 -5.81 -2.80 4.13
N PRO A 33 -6.54 -2.22 5.14
CA PRO A 33 -6.73 -0.80 5.34
C PRO A 33 -5.44 -0.08 5.77
N GLY A 34 -5.40 1.25 5.61
CA GLY A 34 -4.25 2.04 6.02
C GLY A 34 -4.55 3.56 5.99
N SER A 35 -3.57 4.37 6.40
CA SER A 35 -3.78 5.80 6.59
C SER A 35 -2.55 6.65 6.26
N VAL A 36 -2.72 7.95 6.43
CA VAL A 36 -1.69 8.97 6.32
C VAL A 36 -0.56 8.82 7.36
N LEU A 37 -0.79 8.08 8.46
CA LEU A 37 0.22 7.95 9.50
C LEU A 37 1.41 7.13 9.04
N PRO A 38 2.64 7.66 9.10
CA PRO A 38 3.82 6.95 8.65
C PRO A 38 4.28 5.91 9.67
N ILE A 39 4.86 4.83 9.18
CA ILE A 39 5.70 3.94 10.01
C ILE A 39 6.98 4.70 10.37
N ARG A 40 7.23 4.91 11.66
CA ARG A 40 8.35 5.74 12.16
C ARG A 40 9.72 5.25 11.70
N ALA A 41 9.92 3.94 11.65
CA ALA A 41 11.16 3.34 11.16
C ALA A 41 11.40 3.67 9.67
N LEU A 42 10.36 3.55 8.84
CA LEU A 42 10.42 3.93 7.42
C LEU A 42 10.72 5.43 7.26
N ALA A 43 10.06 6.28 8.04
CA ALA A 43 10.29 7.73 7.98
C ALA A 43 11.75 8.09 8.27
N ARG A 44 12.35 7.48 9.31
CA ARG A 44 13.78 7.69 9.62
C ARG A 44 14.67 7.24 8.46
N ALA A 45 14.47 6.04 7.95
CA ALA A 45 15.28 5.47 6.88
C ALA A 45 15.21 6.31 5.58
N VAL A 46 14.04 6.88 5.27
CA VAL A 46 13.83 7.81 4.15
C VAL A 46 14.56 9.12 4.37
N HIS A 47 14.45 9.70 5.57
CA HIS A 47 15.13 10.96 5.92
C HIS A 47 16.66 10.82 5.91
N ASP A 48 17.19 9.70 6.38
CA ASP A 48 18.64 9.42 6.40
C ASP A 48 19.25 9.41 4.99
N ARG A 49 18.41 9.16 3.96
CA ARG A 49 18.78 9.22 2.54
C ARG A 49 18.52 10.59 1.90
N GLY A 50 18.16 11.58 2.69
CA GLY A 50 17.86 12.93 2.19
C GLY A 50 16.57 13.04 1.39
N LEU A 51 15.74 12.00 1.41
CA LEU A 51 14.43 12.03 0.78
C LEU A 51 13.38 12.70 1.69
N ARG A 52 12.32 13.18 1.08
CA ARG A 52 11.15 13.76 1.74
C ARG A 52 10.01 12.74 1.69
N LEU A 53 9.66 12.15 2.83
CA LEU A 53 8.55 11.21 2.89
C LEU A 53 7.22 11.95 2.77
N VAL A 54 6.39 11.47 1.84
CA VAL A 54 5.02 11.93 1.63
C VAL A 54 4.09 10.73 1.81
N THR A 55 3.31 10.72 2.88
CA THR A 55 2.24 9.76 3.10
C THR A 55 0.89 10.47 2.95
N TYR A 56 -0.15 9.74 2.60
CA TYR A 56 -1.49 10.28 2.48
C TYR A 56 -2.54 9.19 2.71
N SER A 57 -3.72 9.57 3.15
CA SER A 57 -4.86 8.65 3.19
C SER A 57 -5.53 8.60 1.83
N ARG A 58 -5.57 7.42 1.17
CA ARG A 58 -6.34 7.29 -0.09
C ARG A 58 -7.78 7.70 0.08
N ALA A 59 -8.46 8.01 -1.02
CA ALA A 59 -9.87 8.44 -1.01
C ALA A 59 -10.76 7.48 -0.20
N GLY A 60 -11.48 8.03 0.79
CA GLY A 60 -12.37 7.29 1.69
C GLY A 60 -11.76 6.86 3.02
N TYR A 61 -10.43 7.00 3.20
CA TYR A 61 -9.76 6.74 4.48
C TYR A 61 -9.56 8.03 5.27
N GLY A 62 -9.57 7.91 6.60
CA GLY A 62 -9.33 9.04 7.50
C GLY A 62 -10.23 10.23 7.19
N GLY A 63 -9.65 11.41 6.96
CA GLY A 63 -10.37 12.62 6.55
C GLY A 63 -10.43 12.84 5.04
N SER A 64 -9.88 11.93 4.23
CA SER A 64 -9.90 12.03 2.78
C SER A 64 -11.29 11.78 2.19
N THR A 65 -11.72 12.67 1.30
CA THR A 65 -13.03 12.55 0.64
C THR A 65 -13.14 11.23 -0.12
N ARG A 66 -14.20 10.47 0.12
CA ARG A 66 -14.49 9.24 -0.62
C ARG A 66 -14.67 9.52 -2.12
N ARG A 67 -14.23 8.56 -2.95
CA ARG A 67 -14.45 8.50 -4.40
C ARG A 67 -15.02 7.13 -4.76
N PRO A 68 -16.36 6.95 -4.69
CA PRO A 68 -16.99 5.65 -4.96
C PRO A 68 -16.71 5.19 -6.39
N GLY A 69 -16.45 3.89 -6.56
CA GLY A 69 -16.22 3.28 -7.88
C GLY A 69 -14.87 3.66 -8.51
N ARG A 70 -13.93 4.16 -7.70
CA ARG A 70 -12.55 4.37 -8.17
C ARG A 70 -11.90 3.04 -8.57
N THR A 71 -11.01 3.12 -9.52
CA THR A 71 -10.08 2.05 -9.88
C THR A 71 -8.71 2.30 -9.23
N VAL A 72 -7.80 1.34 -9.34
CA VAL A 72 -6.41 1.53 -8.91
C VAL A 72 -5.74 2.69 -9.65
N ALA A 73 -6.04 2.87 -10.94
CA ALA A 73 -5.48 3.94 -11.78
C ALA A 73 -5.82 5.36 -11.30
N ASP A 74 -6.94 5.52 -10.61
CA ASP A 74 -7.42 6.85 -10.19
C ASP A 74 -6.51 7.56 -9.18
N VAL A 75 -5.61 6.82 -8.53
CA VAL A 75 -4.59 7.37 -7.61
C VAL A 75 -3.61 8.32 -8.31
N ALA A 76 -3.38 8.13 -9.61
CA ALA A 76 -2.41 8.95 -10.36
C ALA A 76 -2.77 10.45 -10.29
N GLY A 77 -4.06 10.80 -10.37
CA GLY A 77 -4.51 12.18 -10.22
C GLY A 77 -4.27 12.77 -8.82
N ASP A 78 -4.40 11.94 -7.78
CA ASP A 78 -4.13 12.36 -6.40
C ASP A 78 -2.63 12.62 -6.21
N VAL A 79 -1.77 11.73 -6.73
CA VAL A 79 -0.30 11.90 -6.69
C VAL A 79 0.15 13.11 -7.49
N GLU A 80 -0.39 13.33 -8.69
CA GLU A 80 -0.08 14.50 -9.49
C GLU A 80 -0.40 15.80 -8.73
N ALA A 81 -1.58 15.87 -8.10
CA ALA A 81 -1.96 17.01 -7.28
C ALA A 81 -1.06 17.21 -6.03
N ILE A 82 -0.60 16.11 -5.40
CA ILE A 82 0.39 16.17 -4.31
C ILE A 82 1.70 16.79 -4.81
N LEU A 83 2.23 16.32 -5.94
CA LEU A 83 3.48 16.83 -6.51
C LEU A 83 3.37 18.28 -6.89
N ASP A 84 2.25 18.69 -7.48
CA ASP A 84 1.99 20.09 -7.86
C ASP A 84 1.89 21.00 -6.63
N HIS A 85 1.22 20.54 -5.57
CA HIS A 85 1.17 21.29 -4.29
C HIS A 85 2.56 21.46 -3.66
N LEU A 86 3.42 20.46 -3.77
CA LEU A 86 4.79 20.51 -3.28
C LEU A 86 5.75 21.30 -4.19
N GLY A 87 5.33 21.67 -5.40
CA GLY A 87 6.21 22.23 -6.43
C GLY A 87 7.32 21.26 -6.85
N ALA A 88 7.08 19.96 -6.74
CA ALA A 88 8.05 18.93 -7.07
C ALA A 88 7.88 18.46 -8.51
N GLU A 89 8.92 18.55 -9.32
CA GLU A 89 8.89 18.09 -10.72
C GLU A 89 8.85 16.56 -10.83
N ARG A 90 9.56 15.86 -9.91
CA ARG A 90 9.69 14.41 -9.91
C ARG A 90 9.63 13.84 -8.51
N CYS A 91 9.30 12.55 -8.42
CA CYS A 91 9.33 11.75 -7.20
C CYS A 91 9.84 10.34 -7.48
N VAL A 92 10.10 9.58 -6.43
CA VAL A 92 10.02 8.13 -6.42
C VAL A 92 8.75 7.72 -5.70
N THR A 93 8.21 6.55 -6.01
CA THR A 93 7.02 6.05 -5.36
C THR A 93 7.23 4.66 -4.78
N ALA A 94 6.62 4.38 -3.65
CA ALA A 94 6.65 3.07 -3.02
C ALA A 94 5.23 2.71 -2.55
N GLY A 95 4.91 1.42 -2.58
CA GLY A 95 3.64 0.92 -2.07
C GLY A 95 3.81 -0.44 -1.40
N TRP A 96 3.12 -0.61 -0.28
CA TRP A 96 3.12 -1.85 0.49
C TRP A 96 1.74 -2.49 0.47
N SER A 97 1.69 -3.84 0.27
CA SER A 97 0.42 -4.57 0.28
C SER A 97 -0.56 -4.02 -0.77
N GLY A 98 -1.79 -3.67 -0.38
CA GLY A 98 -2.75 -2.95 -1.23
C GLY A 98 -2.26 -1.60 -1.78
N GLY A 99 -1.15 -1.06 -1.27
CA GLY A 99 -0.49 0.11 -1.83
C GLY A 99 0.37 -0.19 -3.08
N GLY A 100 0.79 -1.44 -3.25
CA GLY A 100 1.63 -1.86 -4.37
C GLY A 100 1.02 -1.59 -5.75
N PRO A 101 -0.23 -2.02 -6.02
CA PRO A 101 -0.94 -1.70 -7.25
C PRO A 101 -1.00 -0.19 -7.53
N HIS A 102 -1.21 0.62 -6.48
CA HIS A 102 -1.27 2.08 -6.59
C HIS A 102 0.11 2.70 -6.94
N ALA A 103 1.20 2.14 -6.40
CA ALA A 103 2.55 2.56 -6.78
C ALA A 103 2.86 2.20 -8.25
N LEU A 104 2.46 1.00 -8.70
CA LEU A 104 2.59 0.57 -10.10
C LEU A 104 1.77 1.47 -11.03
N ALA A 105 0.52 1.79 -10.67
CA ALA A 105 -0.33 2.72 -11.41
C ALA A 105 0.31 4.11 -11.54
N THR A 106 0.89 4.60 -10.44
CA THR A 106 1.59 5.90 -10.43
C THR A 106 2.77 5.90 -11.41
N GLY A 107 3.56 4.82 -11.43
CA GLY A 107 4.67 4.66 -12.39
C GLY A 107 4.22 4.55 -13.84
N ALA A 108 3.11 3.85 -14.09
CA ALA A 108 2.55 3.66 -15.44
C ALA A 108 1.96 4.95 -16.01
N LEU A 109 1.23 5.71 -15.19
CA LEU A 109 0.40 6.84 -15.64
C LEU A 109 1.11 8.19 -15.53
N LEU A 110 2.18 8.28 -14.71
CA LEU A 110 2.97 9.49 -14.52
C LEU A 110 4.46 9.29 -14.86
N PRO A 111 4.82 8.68 -16.01
CA PRO A 111 6.22 8.32 -16.30
C PRO A 111 7.14 9.55 -16.41
N GLY A 112 6.60 10.73 -16.68
CA GLY A 112 7.36 12.00 -16.69
C GLY A 112 7.63 12.57 -15.29
N ARG A 113 6.91 12.11 -14.26
CA ARG A 113 6.98 12.58 -12.88
C ARG A 113 7.61 11.56 -11.94
N VAL A 114 7.63 10.28 -12.28
CA VAL A 114 8.13 9.17 -11.46
C VAL A 114 9.49 8.71 -11.96
N ALA A 115 10.50 8.71 -11.09
CA ALA A 115 11.83 8.23 -11.42
C ALA A 115 11.99 6.72 -11.22
N GLY A 116 11.23 6.13 -10.29
CA GLY A 116 11.24 4.72 -9.99
C GLY A 116 10.12 4.30 -9.06
N VAL A 117 9.80 3.01 -9.07
CA VAL A 117 8.72 2.39 -8.30
C VAL A 117 9.28 1.26 -7.44
N LEU A 118 8.85 1.23 -6.18
CA LEU A 118 9.08 0.13 -5.25
C LEU A 118 7.73 -0.49 -4.87
N SER A 119 7.54 -1.76 -5.16
CA SER A 119 6.34 -2.54 -4.84
C SER A 119 6.70 -3.61 -3.82
N ILE A 120 6.09 -3.58 -2.64
CA ILE A 120 6.43 -4.43 -1.50
C ILE A 120 5.22 -5.27 -1.12
N ALA A 121 5.36 -6.60 -1.07
CA ALA A 121 4.31 -7.55 -0.67
C ALA A 121 2.96 -7.24 -1.34
N SER A 122 2.99 -7.01 -2.65
CA SER A 122 1.90 -6.43 -3.44
C SER A 122 1.01 -7.50 -4.06
N VAL A 123 -0.31 -7.26 -4.04
CA VAL A 123 -1.24 -8.06 -4.86
C VAL A 123 -0.94 -7.88 -6.36
N ALA A 124 -1.18 -8.93 -7.14
CA ALA A 124 -1.27 -8.88 -8.60
C ALA A 124 -2.73 -8.65 -9.03
N PRO A 125 -3.01 -8.33 -10.30
CA PRO A 125 -4.39 -8.21 -10.78
C PRO A 125 -5.21 -9.46 -10.50
N TYR A 126 -6.48 -9.29 -10.12
CA TYR A 126 -7.36 -10.43 -9.79
C TYR A 126 -7.59 -11.36 -11.00
N ASP A 127 -7.66 -10.79 -12.20
CA ASP A 127 -7.84 -11.50 -13.47
C ASP A 127 -6.51 -11.95 -14.12
N ALA A 128 -5.42 -11.98 -13.34
CA ALA A 128 -4.08 -12.37 -13.80
C ALA A 128 -4.06 -13.81 -14.34
N GLU A 129 -3.78 -13.97 -15.62
CA GLU A 129 -3.73 -15.29 -16.25
C GLU A 129 -2.65 -16.15 -15.59
N GLY A 130 -3.02 -17.36 -15.18
CA GLY A 130 -2.11 -18.33 -14.58
C GLY A 130 -1.84 -18.14 -13.08
N LEU A 131 -2.44 -17.13 -12.44
CA LEU A 131 -2.38 -16.93 -10.99
C LEU A 131 -3.67 -17.44 -10.34
N ASP A 132 -3.53 -18.36 -9.37
CA ASP A 132 -4.58 -18.65 -8.40
C ASP A 132 -4.45 -17.60 -7.28
N PHE A 133 -5.33 -16.59 -7.31
CA PHE A 133 -5.21 -15.38 -6.51
C PHE A 133 -5.22 -15.66 -4.98
N ASP A 134 -6.03 -16.63 -4.55
CA ASP A 134 -6.22 -16.95 -3.13
C ASP A 134 -5.33 -18.11 -2.64
N ALA A 135 -4.61 -18.80 -3.54
CA ALA A 135 -3.83 -19.98 -3.18
C ALA A 135 -2.67 -19.62 -2.22
N GLY A 136 -2.76 -20.08 -0.99
CA GLY A 136 -1.78 -19.81 0.08
C GLY A 136 -2.12 -18.61 0.96
N ALA A 137 -3.21 -17.88 0.68
CA ALA A 137 -3.68 -16.82 1.56
C ALA A 137 -4.29 -17.37 2.86
N GLY A 138 -4.25 -16.56 3.91
CA GLY A 138 -4.96 -16.84 5.15
C GLY A 138 -6.48 -16.77 4.98
N GLU A 139 -7.21 -17.52 5.79
CA GLU A 139 -8.66 -17.71 5.66
C GLU A 139 -9.43 -16.38 5.62
N GLN A 140 -9.04 -15.40 6.44
CA GLN A 140 -9.69 -14.08 6.48
C GLN A 140 -9.61 -13.36 5.12
N ASN A 141 -8.46 -13.36 4.44
CA ASN A 141 -8.33 -12.72 3.13
C ASN A 141 -9.09 -13.49 2.03
N ILE A 142 -9.16 -14.82 2.12
CA ILE A 142 -9.99 -15.63 1.21
C ILE A 142 -11.46 -15.25 1.34
N GLU A 143 -11.97 -15.10 2.58
CA GLU A 143 -13.34 -14.67 2.84
C GLU A 143 -13.62 -13.25 2.35
N GLU A 144 -12.67 -12.33 2.60
CA GLU A 144 -12.75 -10.93 2.15
C GLU A 144 -12.81 -10.81 0.63
N ASN A 145 -11.91 -11.48 -0.08
CA ASN A 145 -11.87 -11.52 -1.54
C ASN A 145 -13.17 -12.12 -2.11
N ALA A 146 -13.65 -13.21 -1.52
CA ALA A 146 -14.92 -13.82 -1.90
C ALA A 146 -16.11 -12.88 -1.68
N ALA A 147 -16.09 -12.04 -0.64
CA ALA A 147 -17.10 -11.02 -0.40
C ALA A 147 -16.98 -9.86 -1.40
N ALA A 148 -15.77 -9.40 -1.71
CA ALA A 148 -15.50 -8.34 -2.69
C ALA A 148 -16.01 -8.71 -4.08
N LEU A 149 -15.77 -9.94 -4.53
CA LEU A 149 -16.29 -10.47 -5.81
C LEU A 149 -17.83 -10.48 -5.92
N ARG A 150 -18.50 -10.54 -4.78
CA ARG A 150 -19.98 -10.49 -4.74
C ARG A 150 -20.50 -9.05 -4.67
N GLY A 151 -19.62 -8.07 -4.59
CA GLY A 151 -19.90 -6.65 -4.62
C GLY A 151 -20.20 -6.02 -3.27
N GLU A 152 -20.40 -4.70 -3.27
CA GLU A 152 -20.55 -3.86 -2.07
C GLU A 152 -21.58 -4.38 -1.09
N ALA A 153 -22.73 -4.87 -1.56
CA ALA A 153 -23.82 -5.32 -0.68
C ALA A 153 -23.42 -6.51 0.23
N VAL A 154 -22.43 -7.31 -0.18
CA VAL A 154 -21.90 -8.44 0.59
C VAL A 154 -20.63 -8.03 1.35
N LEU A 155 -19.76 -7.28 0.72
CA LEU A 155 -18.50 -6.85 1.29
C LEU A 155 -18.68 -5.88 2.47
N ARG A 156 -19.59 -4.90 2.36
CA ARG A 156 -19.79 -3.87 3.39
C ARG A 156 -20.07 -4.46 4.78
N PRO A 157 -21.09 -5.34 4.98
CA PRO A 157 -21.34 -5.93 6.31
C PRO A 157 -20.21 -6.85 6.79
N TYR A 158 -19.41 -7.42 5.89
CA TYR A 158 -18.19 -8.15 6.24
C TYR A 158 -17.17 -7.18 6.85
N LEU A 159 -16.81 -6.10 6.14
CA LEU A 159 -15.83 -5.12 6.59
C LEU A 159 -16.26 -4.35 7.85
N GLU A 160 -17.54 -4.05 8.01
CA GLU A 160 -18.07 -3.42 9.24
C GLU A 160 -17.81 -4.32 10.48
N ARG A 161 -17.92 -5.64 10.33
CA ARG A 161 -17.64 -6.59 11.39
C ARG A 161 -16.13 -6.66 11.70
N GLU A 162 -15.29 -6.75 10.67
CA GLU A 162 -13.82 -6.78 10.84
C GLU A 162 -13.29 -5.47 11.43
N ALA A 163 -13.79 -4.32 10.93
CA ALA A 163 -13.43 -3.01 11.45
C ALA A 163 -13.78 -2.83 12.93
N ALA A 164 -14.89 -3.39 13.39
CA ALA A 164 -15.25 -3.34 14.82
C ALA A 164 -14.22 -4.06 15.71
N GLY A 165 -13.53 -5.07 15.17
CA GLY A 165 -12.43 -5.76 15.87
C GLY A 165 -11.12 -4.97 15.89
N LEU A 166 -10.93 -4.06 14.95
CA LEU A 166 -9.69 -3.28 14.79
C LEU A 166 -9.76 -1.87 15.40
N ALA A 167 -10.96 -1.30 15.54
CA ALA A 167 -11.16 0.11 15.87
C ALA A 167 -10.56 0.55 17.21
N ASP A 168 -10.53 -0.36 18.20
CA ASP A 168 -9.97 -0.10 19.53
C ASP A 168 -8.91 -1.15 19.93
N ALA A 169 -8.38 -1.91 18.95
CA ALA A 169 -7.41 -2.96 19.22
C ALA A 169 -6.06 -2.37 19.67
N ASP A 170 -5.49 -2.91 20.74
CA ASP A 170 -4.08 -2.75 21.02
C ASP A 170 -3.26 -3.76 20.19
N VAL A 171 -1.94 -3.77 20.35
CA VAL A 171 -1.05 -4.67 19.58
C VAL A 171 -1.44 -6.14 19.78
N ALA A 172 -1.82 -6.54 21.01
CA ALA A 172 -2.22 -7.92 21.30
C ALA A 172 -3.56 -8.27 20.63
N GLY A 173 -4.51 -7.34 20.64
CA GLY A 173 -5.79 -7.44 19.96
C GLY A 173 -5.62 -7.52 18.43
N LEU A 174 -4.70 -6.72 17.86
CA LEU A 174 -4.34 -6.78 16.46
C LEU A 174 -3.79 -8.17 16.07
N ILE A 175 -2.83 -8.68 16.83
CA ILE A 175 -2.25 -10.02 16.59
C ILE A 175 -3.34 -11.11 16.67
N ALA A 176 -4.24 -11.00 17.64
CA ALA A 176 -5.35 -11.97 17.81
C ALA A 176 -6.36 -11.87 16.66
N GLY A 177 -6.71 -10.65 16.25
CA GLY A 177 -7.65 -10.36 15.15
C GLY A 177 -7.15 -10.81 13.77
N MET A 178 -5.84 -10.79 13.56
CA MET A 178 -5.18 -11.19 12.30
C MET A 178 -4.56 -12.60 12.39
N SER A 179 -5.08 -13.47 13.22
CA SER A 179 -4.43 -14.75 13.58
C SER A 179 -4.19 -15.70 12.41
N THR A 180 -5.04 -15.68 11.37
CA THR A 180 -4.87 -16.50 10.15
C THR A 180 -3.94 -15.86 9.11
N LEU A 181 -3.62 -14.59 9.26
CA LEU A 181 -2.83 -13.78 8.32
C LEU A 181 -1.37 -13.63 8.74
N LEU A 182 -1.04 -13.91 10.02
CA LEU A 182 0.28 -13.67 10.59
C LEU A 182 1.06 -14.97 10.78
N PRO A 183 2.02 -15.29 9.91
CA PRO A 183 3.00 -16.32 10.16
C PRO A 183 3.90 -15.95 11.36
N ALA A 184 4.69 -16.90 11.86
CA ALA A 184 5.54 -16.67 13.04
C ALA A 184 6.51 -15.49 12.85
N VAL A 185 7.06 -15.32 11.65
CA VAL A 185 8.00 -14.26 11.30
C VAL A 185 7.36 -12.88 11.38
N ASP A 186 6.10 -12.75 10.94
CA ASP A 186 5.38 -11.47 11.02
C ASP A 186 4.92 -11.15 12.45
N ARG A 187 4.46 -12.16 13.20
CA ARG A 187 4.16 -11.98 14.63
C ARG A 187 5.36 -11.49 15.43
N ALA A 188 6.56 -11.95 15.07
CA ALA A 188 7.78 -11.57 15.76
C ALA A 188 8.16 -10.10 15.60
N VAL A 189 7.73 -9.45 14.53
CA VAL A 189 8.02 -8.02 14.27
C VAL A 189 6.92 -7.06 14.75
N LEU A 190 5.73 -7.57 15.05
CA LEU A 190 4.64 -6.77 15.63
C LEU A 190 4.86 -6.49 17.12
N THR A 191 5.94 -5.80 17.43
CA THR A 191 6.35 -5.45 18.80
C THR A 191 6.65 -3.95 18.86
N ASP A 192 6.69 -3.42 20.11
CA ASP A 192 7.15 -2.07 20.41
C ASP A 192 6.62 -1.00 19.41
N GLU A 193 7.54 -0.19 18.90
CA GLU A 193 7.25 0.93 18.01
C GLU A 193 6.46 0.52 16.75
N TYR A 194 6.79 -0.60 16.14
CA TYR A 194 6.12 -1.03 14.91
C TYR A 194 4.67 -1.46 15.16
N GLY A 195 4.44 -2.21 16.24
CA GLY A 195 3.08 -2.58 16.66
C GLY A 195 2.22 -1.36 16.99
N GLU A 196 2.80 -0.35 17.68
CA GLU A 196 2.13 0.93 17.96
C GLU A 196 1.78 1.67 16.67
N ASP A 197 2.72 1.76 15.71
CA ASP A 197 2.50 2.44 14.43
C ASP A 197 1.38 1.75 13.63
N MET A 198 1.36 0.43 13.60
CA MET A 198 0.34 -0.34 12.90
C MET A 198 -1.05 -0.14 13.52
N THR A 199 -1.17 -0.22 14.84
CA THR A 199 -2.46 0.03 15.52
C THR A 199 -2.94 1.45 15.32
N ALA A 200 -2.07 2.44 15.48
CA ALA A 200 -2.42 3.84 15.22
C ALA A 200 -2.85 4.07 13.75
N GLY A 201 -2.16 3.40 12.81
CA GLY A 201 -2.50 3.44 11.39
C GLY A 201 -3.91 2.93 11.09
N PHE A 202 -4.30 1.80 11.69
CA PHE A 202 -5.65 1.24 11.55
C PHE A 202 -6.73 2.10 12.21
N HIS A 203 -6.48 2.63 13.41
CA HIS A 203 -7.41 3.54 14.09
C HIS A 203 -7.66 4.79 13.24
N GLU A 204 -6.61 5.39 12.67
CA GLU A 204 -6.75 6.55 11.79
C GLU A 204 -7.47 6.18 10.47
N ALA A 205 -7.14 5.03 9.87
CA ALA A 205 -7.77 4.55 8.64
C ALA A 205 -9.29 4.41 8.79
N LEU A 206 -9.73 3.86 9.93
CA LEU A 206 -11.12 3.52 10.21
C LEU A 206 -11.88 4.64 10.97
N ARG A 207 -11.23 5.76 11.26
CA ARG A 207 -11.77 6.87 12.05
C ARG A 207 -13.12 7.41 11.53
N THR A 208 -13.33 7.34 10.22
CA THR A 208 -14.55 7.82 9.57
C THR A 208 -15.40 6.69 8.99
N GLY A 209 -15.04 5.45 9.25
CA GLY A 209 -15.74 4.25 8.77
C GLY A 209 -14.90 3.44 7.76
N ILE A 210 -15.56 2.54 7.03
CA ILE A 210 -14.90 1.52 6.21
C ILE A 210 -14.85 1.86 4.71
N ASP A 211 -15.31 3.04 4.30
CA ASP A 211 -15.53 3.35 2.89
C ASP A 211 -14.24 3.30 2.05
N GLY A 212 -13.09 3.67 2.64
CA GLY A 212 -11.80 3.56 1.96
C GLY A 212 -11.38 2.10 1.73
N TRP A 213 -11.57 1.25 2.74
CA TRP A 213 -11.29 -0.19 2.66
C TRP A 213 -12.19 -0.86 1.62
N LEU A 214 -13.49 -0.61 1.71
CA LEU A 214 -14.49 -1.10 0.74
C LEU A 214 -14.13 -0.75 -0.71
N ASP A 215 -13.77 0.51 -0.95
CA ASP A 215 -13.45 0.98 -2.30
C ASP A 215 -12.11 0.42 -2.81
N ASP A 216 -11.13 0.15 -1.93
CA ASP A 216 -9.89 -0.55 -2.29
C ASP A 216 -10.15 -1.99 -2.72
N ASP A 217 -10.88 -2.78 -1.90
CA ASP A 217 -11.15 -4.18 -2.19
C ASP A 217 -11.93 -4.35 -3.49
N LEU A 218 -12.94 -3.49 -3.71
CA LEU A 218 -13.68 -3.48 -4.98
C LEU A 218 -12.76 -3.12 -6.16
N ALA A 219 -11.80 -2.22 -5.98
CA ALA A 219 -10.85 -1.84 -7.01
C ALA A 219 -9.84 -2.97 -7.32
N PHE A 220 -9.48 -3.80 -6.34
CA PHE A 220 -8.54 -4.91 -6.57
C PHE A 220 -9.15 -6.04 -7.37
N VAL A 221 -10.45 -6.33 -7.21
CA VAL A 221 -11.15 -7.41 -7.93
C VAL A 221 -11.76 -6.97 -9.26
N THR A 222 -11.48 -5.75 -9.71
CA THR A 222 -11.90 -5.19 -11.01
C THR A 222 -10.67 -4.80 -11.83
N PRO A 223 -10.80 -4.56 -13.16
CA PRO A 223 -9.67 -4.07 -13.95
C PRO A 223 -9.06 -2.80 -13.35
N TRP A 224 -7.75 -2.79 -13.17
CA TRP A 224 -7.02 -1.71 -12.48
C TRP A 224 -7.06 -0.34 -13.20
N GLY A 225 -7.45 -0.32 -14.48
CA GLY A 225 -7.55 0.90 -15.29
C GLY A 225 -6.24 1.30 -15.98
N PHE A 226 -5.20 0.48 -15.92
CA PHE A 226 -3.96 0.61 -16.67
C PHE A 226 -3.38 -0.77 -17.01
N ALA A 227 -2.47 -0.83 -17.95
CA ALA A 227 -1.78 -2.07 -18.32
C ALA A 227 -0.36 -2.09 -17.72
N LEU A 228 0.05 -3.22 -17.13
CA LEU A 228 1.38 -3.36 -16.52
C LEU A 228 2.51 -3.20 -17.56
N ASP A 229 2.29 -3.63 -18.80
CA ASP A 229 3.25 -3.49 -19.90
C ASP A 229 3.44 -2.03 -20.36
N SER A 230 2.59 -1.10 -19.91
CA SER A 230 2.77 0.34 -20.16
C SER A 230 3.78 1.00 -19.20
N ILE A 231 4.22 0.30 -18.15
CA ILE A 231 5.22 0.82 -17.21
C ILE A 231 6.56 0.94 -17.93
N SER A 232 7.07 2.15 -18.01
CA SER A 232 8.33 2.46 -18.69
C SER A 232 9.43 2.97 -17.74
N VAL A 233 9.09 3.15 -16.46
CA VAL A 233 10.04 3.55 -15.41
C VAL A 233 10.62 2.32 -14.72
N PRO A 234 11.81 2.39 -14.10
CA PRO A 234 12.36 1.29 -13.32
C PRO A 234 11.41 0.85 -12.19
N VAL A 235 11.26 -0.47 -12.01
CA VAL A 235 10.44 -1.07 -10.95
C VAL A 235 11.26 -2.08 -10.17
N SER A 236 11.12 -2.04 -8.84
CA SER A 236 11.59 -3.08 -7.91
C SER A 236 10.40 -3.73 -7.22
N VAL A 237 10.36 -5.06 -7.19
CA VAL A 237 9.33 -5.87 -6.52
C VAL A 237 9.97 -6.70 -5.42
N TRP A 238 9.42 -6.65 -4.22
CA TRP A 238 9.88 -7.41 -3.07
C TRP A 238 8.73 -8.25 -2.50
N GLN A 239 8.95 -9.57 -2.34
CA GLN A 239 7.94 -10.50 -1.83
C GLN A 239 8.57 -11.55 -0.91
N GLY A 240 7.92 -11.82 0.22
CA GLY A 240 8.33 -12.83 1.19
C GLY A 240 7.68 -14.19 0.94
N SER A 241 8.41 -15.30 1.16
CA SER A 241 7.90 -16.65 0.92
C SER A 241 6.88 -17.14 1.95
N GLU A 242 6.86 -16.51 3.13
CA GLU A 242 5.97 -16.87 4.26
C GLU A 242 4.74 -15.95 4.34
N ASP A 243 4.53 -15.11 3.33
CA ASP A 243 3.43 -14.16 3.30
C ASP A 243 2.07 -14.86 3.18
N LEU A 244 1.23 -14.71 4.22
CA LEU A 244 -0.13 -15.27 4.26
C LEU A 244 -1.21 -14.21 3.95
N MET A 245 -0.82 -12.94 3.82
CA MET A 245 -1.76 -11.87 3.40
C MET A 245 -1.80 -11.75 1.89
N VAL A 246 -0.63 -11.69 1.26
CA VAL A 246 -0.46 -11.70 -0.19
C VAL A 246 0.50 -12.84 -0.53
N PRO A 247 -0.01 -13.97 -1.01
CA PRO A 247 0.80 -15.15 -1.27
C PRO A 247 1.98 -14.89 -2.20
N TYR A 248 3.07 -15.62 -1.97
CA TYR A 248 4.33 -15.52 -2.73
C TYR A 248 4.15 -15.56 -4.25
N ALA A 249 3.15 -16.32 -4.73
CA ALA A 249 2.80 -16.43 -6.14
C ALA A 249 2.47 -15.07 -6.79
N HIS A 250 1.95 -14.09 -6.04
CA HIS A 250 1.71 -12.74 -6.55
C HIS A 250 3.03 -12.04 -6.93
N GLY A 251 4.03 -12.14 -6.07
CA GLY A 251 5.36 -11.59 -6.34
C GLY A 251 6.04 -12.28 -7.52
N GLU A 252 5.93 -13.62 -7.63
CA GLU A 252 6.42 -14.37 -8.78
C GLU A 252 5.72 -13.95 -10.08
N TRP A 253 4.41 -13.76 -10.02
CA TRP A 253 3.63 -13.32 -11.17
C TRP A 253 4.01 -11.91 -11.61
N LEU A 254 4.12 -10.95 -10.67
CA LEU A 254 4.57 -9.57 -10.95
C LEU A 254 5.99 -9.55 -11.51
N ALA A 255 6.89 -10.38 -10.97
CA ALA A 255 8.25 -10.54 -11.48
C ALA A 255 8.32 -11.01 -12.93
N ALA A 256 7.33 -11.80 -13.37
CA ALA A 256 7.25 -12.31 -14.74
C ALA A 256 6.57 -11.33 -15.73
N HIS A 257 5.74 -10.40 -15.22
CA HIS A 257 4.86 -9.60 -16.09
C HIS A 257 5.13 -8.09 -16.08
N VAL A 258 5.86 -7.56 -15.08
CA VAL A 258 6.26 -6.14 -15.08
C VAL A 258 7.53 -5.98 -15.92
N PRO A 259 7.54 -5.12 -16.97
CA PRO A 259 8.69 -4.99 -17.85
C PRO A 259 9.95 -4.51 -17.12
N GLY A 260 11.06 -5.22 -17.31
CA GLY A 260 12.37 -4.81 -16.79
C GLY A 260 12.46 -4.74 -15.26
N VAL A 261 11.54 -5.39 -14.54
CA VAL A 261 11.48 -5.41 -13.10
C VAL A 261 12.73 -6.02 -12.46
N ARG A 262 13.18 -5.46 -11.36
CA ARG A 262 14.08 -6.13 -10.42
C ARG A 262 13.24 -6.81 -9.34
N ALA A 263 13.28 -8.14 -9.30
CA ALA A 263 12.49 -8.91 -8.36
C ALA A 263 13.37 -9.49 -7.26
N HIS A 264 12.95 -9.28 -6.02
CA HIS A 264 13.55 -9.84 -4.80
C HIS A 264 12.51 -10.73 -4.12
N LEU A 265 12.59 -12.01 -4.45
CA LEU A 265 11.73 -13.05 -3.91
C LEU A 265 12.47 -13.69 -2.72
N VAL A 266 12.13 -13.27 -1.49
CA VAL A 266 12.95 -13.52 -0.30
C VAL A 266 12.40 -14.68 0.52
N SER A 267 13.24 -15.72 0.71
CA SER A 267 12.86 -16.89 1.51
C SER A 267 12.86 -16.56 3.01
N GLY A 268 11.82 -17.01 3.73
CA GLY A 268 11.70 -16.89 5.17
C GLY A 268 11.15 -15.56 5.68
N GLU A 269 10.83 -14.63 4.77
CA GLU A 269 10.15 -13.38 5.11
C GLU A 269 8.63 -13.50 4.89
N GLY A 270 7.86 -12.80 5.71
CA GLY A 270 6.41 -12.66 5.57
C GLY A 270 6.02 -11.31 4.99
N HIS A 271 4.78 -10.92 5.24
CA HIS A 271 4.17 -9.68 4.76
C HIS A 271 4.71 -8.42 5.44
N LEU A 272 4.87 -8.51 6.77
CA LEU A 272 5.35 -7.41 7.62
C LEU A 272 6.87 -7.43 7.75
N SER A 273 7.43 -8.59 7.96
CA SER A 273 8.86 -8.75 8.24
C SER A 273 9.74 -8.32 7.07
N ILE A 274 9.32 -8.56 5.83
CA ILE A 274 10.07 -8.13 4.64
C ILE A 274 10.20 -6.60 4.57
N GLY A 275 9.14 -5.88 4.94
CA GLY A 275 9.12 -4.42 4.95
C GLY A 275 10.11 -3.83 5.95
N LEU A 276 10.32 -4.49 7.09
CA LEU A 276 11.28 -4.05 8.12
C LEU A 276 12.70 -4.56 7.85
N GLY A 277 12.83 -5.85 7.52
CA GLY A 277 14.13 -6.50 7.37
C GLY A 277 14.92 -6.02 6.16
N ALA A 278 14.23 -5.64 5.09
CA ALA A 278 14.86 -5.22 3.85
C ALA A 278 14.76 -3.71 3.55
N THR A 279 14.23 -2.89 4.48
CA THR A 279 14.00 -1.45 4.28
C THR A 279 15.21 -0.72 3.68
N ASP A 280 16.40 -0.94 4.22
CA ASP A 280 17.61 -0.26 3.74
C ASP A 280 17.95 -0.64 2.30
N ALA A 281 17.93 -1.94 1.98
CA ALA A 281 18.20 -2.41 0.62
C ALA A 281 17.16 -1.91 -0.39
N MET A 282 15.88 -1.92 -0.01
CA MET A 282 14.78 -1.37 -0.82
C MET A 282 14.96 0.11 -1.12
N LEU A 283 15.27 0.91 -0.10
CA LEU A 283 15.43 2.36 -0.24
C LEU A 283 16.71 2.73 -0.97
N ASP A 284 17.81 1.98 -0.78
CA ASP A 284 19.05 2.18 -1.53
C ASP A 284 18.83 1.93 -3.02
N GLU A 285 18.11 0.84 -3.36
CA GLU A 285 17.77 0.55 -4.74
C GLU A 285 16.85 1.61 -5.34
N LEU A 286 15.81 2.04 -4.60
CA LEU A 286 14.88 3.07 -5.05
C LEU A 286 15.59 4.43 -5.26
N THR A 287 16.50 4.79 -4.36
CA THR A 287 17.29 6.02 -4.46
C THR A 287 18.23 6.01 -5.67
N ALA A 288 18.75 4.84 -6.04
CA ALA A 288 19.61 4.69 -7.22
C ALA A 288 18.84 4.86 -8.55
N MET A 289 17.51 4.96 -8.53
CA MET A 289 16.67 5.24 -9.71
C MET A 289 16.49 6.76 -9.96
N LEU A 290 16.90 7.61 -9.00
CA LEU A 290 16.84 9.08 -9.13
C LEU A 290 17.91 9.61 -10.10
#